data_785502d2b1a2bb714f3ddf3c1222c80d
#
_entry.id   785502d2b1a2bb714f3ddf3c1222c80d
#
_cell.length_a   1.000
_cell.length_b   1.000
_cell.length_c   1.000
_cell.angle_alpha   90.00
_cell.angle_beta   90.00
_cell.angle_gamma   90.00
#
_symmetry.space_group_name_H-M   'P 1'
#
loop_
_entity.id
_entity.type
_entity.pdbx_description
1 polymer ?
#
loop_
_entity_poly.entity_id
_entity_poly.type
_entity_poly.pdbx_seq_one_letter_code
_entity_poly.pdbx_strand_id
1 'polypeptide(L)'
;LRVHFPLNKELVKAVEGVSFSINQGETLAVVGESGSGKSVTAMSILRLNDMAGAEMPTGSIKLRLKNNEVVDMFETSEKDLVNIRGNHVSMIFQEPMTCLNPVLTVGLQISEAIMIHQGLNEEKARDKTLEMLNLVRIPDPNKVINSYPHHFSGGMRQRVMIAMALSCRPQLLIADEPTT
;
A
#
# COMPACT_ATOMS: atom_id res chain seq x y z
N LEU A 1 -19.13 2.38 3.99
CA LEU A 1 -18.20 1.55 4.75
C LEU A 1 -18.43 1.71 6.24
N ARG A 2 -18.51 0.60 6.96
CA ARG A 2 -18.43 0.49 8.41
C ARG A 2 -17.34 -0.50 8.77
N VAL A 3 -16.56 -0.19 9.81
CA VAL A 3 -15.47 -1.07 10.28
C VAL A 3 -15.50 -1.10 11.80
N HIS A 4 -15.66 -2.29 12.34
CA HIS A 4 -15.78 -2.54 13.77
C HIS A 4 -14.70 -3.53 14.21
N PHE A 5 -14.18 -3.35 15.41
CA PHE A 5 -13.23 -4.26 16.04
C PHE A 5 -13.88 -4.85 17.29
N PRO A 6 -14.19 -6.16 17.32
CA PRO A 6 -14.63 -6.82 18.54
C PRO A 6 -13.44 -7.00 19.48
N LEU A 7 -13.48 -6.33 20.64
CA LEU A 7 -12.46 -6.41 21.68
C LEU A 7 -13.09 -6.96 22.97
N ASN A 8 -12.84 -8.24 23.26
CA ASN A 8 -13.35 -8.93 24.46
C ASN A 8 -14.89 -8.82 24.61
N LYS A 9 -15.38 -7.81 25.36
CA LYS A 9 -16.82 -7.56 25.62
C LYS A 9 -17.34 -6.27 24.98
N GLU A 10 -16.48 -5.54 24.29
CA GLU A 10 -16.80 -4.24 23.68
C GLU A 10 -16.63 -4.29 22.17
N LEU A 11 -17.43 -3.49 21.47
CA LEU A 11 -17.35 -3.30 20.03
C LEU A 11 -16.85 -1.89 19.76
N VAL A 12 -15.60 -1.77 19.30
CA VAL A 12 -15.02 -0.50 18.87
C VAL A 12 -15.46 -0.20 17.44
N LYS A 13 -16.29 0.80 17.27
CA LYS A 13 -16.76 1.28 15.96
C LYS A 13 -15.77 2.29 15.39
N ALA A 14 -14.73 1.81 14.73
CA ALA A 14 -13.66 2.66 14.24
C ALA A 14 -14.06 3.49 13.01
N VAL A 15 -14.99 2.98 12.19
CA VAL A 15 -15.59 3.71 11.06
C VAL A 15 -17.09 3.44 11.06
N GLU A 16 -17.89 4.52 11.06
CA GLU A 16 -19.35 4.43 11.16
C GLU A 16 -20.03 5.23 10.03
N GLY A 17 -20.15 4.60 8.86
CA GLY A 17 -20.93 5.15 7.74
C GLY A 17 -20.20 6.17 6.85
N VAL A 18 -18.98 5.86 6.40
CA VAL A 18 -18.26 6.69 5.43
C VAL A 18 -18.57 6.25 4.01
N SER A 19 -18.81 7.20 3.11
CA SER A 19 -18.99 6.99 1.66
C SER A 19 -18.33 8.08 0.87
N PHE A 20 -17.54 7.72 -0.15
CA PHE A 20 -16.94 8.64 -1.11
C PHE A 20 -16.63 7.91 -2.41
N SER A 21 -16.30 8.66 -3.45
CA SER A 21 -15.81 8.15 -4.72
C SER A 21 -14.62 8.98 -5.18
N ILE A 22 -13.72 8.35 -5.96
CA ILE A 22 -12.56 9.00 -6.55
C ILE A 22 -12.55 8.66 -8.04
N ASN A 23 -12.47 9.67 -8.89
CA ASN A 23 -12.36 9.49 -10.33
C ASN A 23 -10.89 9.35 -10.75
N GLN A 24 -10.67 8.80 -11.94
CA GLN A 24 -9.33 8.71 -12.51
C GLN A 24 -8.71 10.12 -12.66
N GLY A 25 -7.46 10.25 -12.18
CA GLY A 25 -6.72 11.53 -12.19
C GLY A 25 -7.12 12.49 -11.06
N GLU A 26 -8.03 12.09 -10.17
CA GLU A 26 -8.45 12.88 -9.02
C GLU A 26 -7.61 12.57 -7.79
N THR A 27 -7.42 13.57 -6.94
CA THR A 27 -6.82 13.44 -5.62
C THR A 27 -7.87 13.78 -4.56
N LEU A 28 -8.15 12.83 -3.67
CA LEU A 28 -9.03 13.03 -2.52
C LEU A 28 -8.21 13.14 -1.25
N ALA A 29 -8.33 14.24 -0.53
CA ALA A 29 -7.74 14.41 0.79
C ALA A 29 -8.77 14.05 1.88
N VAL A 30 -8.41 13.10 2.75
CA VAL A 30 -9.19 12.72 3.93
C VAL A 30 -8.55 13.36 5.15
N VAL A 31 -9.25 14.29 5.78
CA VAL A 31 -8.77 15.04 6.94
C VAL A 31 -9.62 14.74 8.17
N GLY A 32 -9.02 14.82 9.34
CA GLY A 32 -9.67 14.57 10.62
C GLY A 32 -8.65 14.44 11.75
N GLU A 33 -9.11 14.50 12.98
CA GLU A 33 -8.29 14.38 14.18
C GLU A 33 -7.63 12.98 14.30
N SER A 34 -6.61 12.86 15.16
CA SER A 34 -6.03 11.55 15.48
C SER A 34 -7.13 10.64 16.08
N GLY A 35 -7.15 9.38 15.63
CA GLY A 35 -8.18 8.43 16.07
C GLY A 35 -9.53 8.54 15.36
N SER A 36 -9.73 9.45 14.40
CA SER A 36 -10.99 9.60 13.67
C SER A 36 -11.30 8.51 12.63
N GLY A 37 -10.45 7.48 12.51
CA GLY A 37 -10.66 6.36 11.60
C GLY A 37 -10.07 6.51 10.20
N LYS A 38 -9.24 7.54 9.92
CA LYS A 38 -8.59 7.76 8.60
C LYS A 38 -7.78 6.54 8.14
N SER A 39 -6.80 6.13 8.95
CA SER A 39 -5.95 4.97 8.65
C SER A 39 -6.73 3.67 8.57
N VAL A 40 -7.74 3.48 9.43
CA VAL A 40 -8.64 2.32 9.37
C VAL A 40 -9.40 2.31 8.06
N THR A 41 -9.93 3.45 7.61
CA THR A 41 -10.62 3.57 6.31
C THR A 41 -9.67 3.24 5.16
N ALA A 42 -8.46 3.81 5.17
CA ALA A 42 -7.42 3.56 4.17
C ALA A 42 -7.03 2.08 4.08
N MET A 43 -6.73 1.44 5.22
CA MET A 43 -6.37 0.03 5.30
C MET A 43 -7.52 -0.91 4.88
N SER A 44 -8.78 -0.50 5.12
CA SER A 44 -9.95 -1.30 4.72
C SER A 44 -10.10 -1.40 3.20
N ILE A 45 -9.63 -0.41 2.44
CA ILE A 45 -9.62 -0.48 0.96
C ILE A 45 -8.78 -1.66 0.49
N LEU A 46 -7.69 -1.97 1.20
CA LEU A 46 -6.81 -3.11 0.94
C LEU A 46 -7.17 -4.36 1.75
N ARG A 47 -8.22 -4.30 2.57
CA ARG A 47 -8.62 -5.38 3.51
C ARG A 47 -7.49 -5.80 4.47
N LEU A 48 -6.60 -4.89 4.82
CA LEU A 48 -5.51 -5.17 5.76
C LEU A 48 -6.01 -5.28 7.21
N ASN A 49 -7.15 -4.70 7.52
CA ASN A 49 -7.77 -4.78 8.85
C ASN A 49 -8.36 -6.15 9.17
N ASP A 50 -8.60 -7.01 8.16
CA ASP A 50 -9.10 -8.38 8.34
C ASP A 50 -8.14 -9.20 9.23
N MET A 51 -6.82 -9.00 9.04
CA MET A 51 -5.79 -9.68 9.84
C MET A 51 -5.79 -9.24 11.31
N ALA A 52 -6.31 -8.06 11.60
CA ALA A 52 -6.49 -7.54 12.95
C ALA A 52 -7.85 -7.90 13.56
N GLY A 53 -8.64 -8.75 12.88
CA GLY A 53 -9.94 -9.19 13.33
C GLY A 53 -11.04 -8.14 13.17
N ALA A 54 -10.87 -7.19 12.26
CA ALA A 54 -11.92 -6.23 11.96
C ALA A 54 -13.11 -6.90 11.27
N GLU A 55 -14.30 -6.49 11.66
CA GLU A 55 -15.55 -6.83 10.99
C GLU A 55 -16.03 -5.65 10.15
N MET A 56 -16.44 -5.92 8.93
CA MET A 56 -17.02 -4.94 8.02
C MET A 56 -18.50 -5.30 7.78
N PRO A 57 -19.39 -4.97 8.75
CA PRO A 57 -20.76 -5.49 8.76
C PRO A 57 -21.60 -4.99 7.57
N THR A 58 -21.27 -3.83 7.01
CA THR A 58 -21.99 -3.28 5.87
C THR A 58 -21.09 -2.38 5.04
N GLY A 59 -21.32 -2.36 3.74
CA GLY A 59 -20.65 -1.50 2.77
C GLY A 59 -20.22 -2.26 1.54
N SER A 60 -19.57 -1.55 0.64
CA SER A 60 -18.87 -2.10 -0.52
C SER A 60 -17.69 -1.20 -0.85
N ILE A 61 -16.62 -1.77 -1.39
CA ILE A 61 -15.47 -1.03 -1.89
C ILE A 61 -15.25 -1.46 -3.34
N LYS A 62 -15.80 -0.68 -4.26
CA LYS A 62 -15.71 -0.97 -5.69
C LYS A 62 -14.45 -0.35 -6.27
N LEU A 63 -13.60 -1.19 -6.85
CA LEU A 63 -12.37 -0.80 -7.51
C LEU A 63 -12.45 -1.16 -9.00
N ARG A 64 -12.13 -0.20 -9.86
CA ARG A 64 -11.92 -0.45 -11.29
C ARG A 64 -10.47 -0.88 -11.52
N LEU A 65 -10.28 -2.05 -12.08
CA LEU A 65 -8.96 -2.60 -12.39
C LEU A 65 -8.41 -2.08 -13.72
N LYS A 66 -7.12 -2.31 -13.99
CA LYS A 66 -6.43 -1.91 -15.24
C LYS A 66 -7.07 -2.46 -16.52
N ASN A 67 -7.76 -3.59 -16.43
CA ASN A 67 -8.53 -4.19 -17.51
C ASN A 67 -9.97 -3.65 -17.64
N ASN A 68 -10.31 -2.57 -16.91
CA ASN A 68 -11.64 -1.97 -16.80
C ASN A 68 -12.71 -2.81 -16.07
N GLU A 69 -12.38 -3.97 -15.56
CA GLU A 69 -13.25 -4.74 -14.67
C GLU A 69 -13.49 -3.99 -13.36
N VAL A 70 -14.69 -4.08 -12.81
CA VAL A 70 -15.02 -3.52 -11.50
C VAL A 70 -15.21 -4.65 -10.52
N VAL A 71 -14.39 -4.70 -9.50
CA VAL A 71 -14.46 -5.70 -8.43
C VAL A 71 -14.93 -5.05 -7.13
N ASP A 72 -15.65 -5.80 -6.30
CA ASP A 72 -15.89 -5.42 -4.92
C ASP A 72 -14.82 -6.07 -4.04
N MET A 73 -14.03 -5.25 -3.37
CA MET A 73 -12.92 -5.71 -2.53
C MET A 73 -13.39 -6.60 -1.38
N PHE A 74 -14.66 -6.47 -0.92
CA PHE A 74 -15.21 -7.31 0.14
C PHE A 74 -15.55 -8.71 -0.35
N GLU A 75 -15.96 -8.85 -1.61
CA GLU A 75 -16.32 -10.12 -2.22
C GLU A 75 -15.10 -10.83 -2.86
N THR A 76 -13.99 -10.11 -3.01
CA THR A 76 -12.77 -10.63 -3.63
C THR A 76 -12.09 -11.66 -2.73
N SER A 77 -11.73 -12.81 -3.30
CA SER A 77 -11.00 -13.86 -2.58
C SER A 77 -9.60 -13.42 -2.15
N GLU A 78 -9.05 -13.97 -1.06
CA GLU A 78 -7.67 -13.68 -0.64
C GLU A 78 -6.64 -13.98 -1.75
N LYS A 79 -6.88 -15.01 -2.55
CA LYS A 79 -6.02 -15.34 -3.68
C LYS A 79 -6.00 -14.23 -4.74
N ASP A 80 -7.15 -13.62 -5.01
CA ASP A 80 -7.26 -12.55 -6.00
C ASP A 80 -6.78 -11.22 -5.42
N LEU A 81 -6.96 -10.98 -4.11
CA LEU A 81 -6.42 -9.81 -3.42
C LEU A 81 -4.89 -9.70 -3.54
N VAL A 82 -4.17 -10.83 -3.55
CA VAL A 82 -2.71 -10.84 -3.79
C VAL A 82 -2.36 -10.20 -5.14
N ASN A 83 -3.17 -10.43 -6.17
CA ASN A 83 -2.98 -9.84 -7.49
C ASN A 83 -3.37 -8.35 -7.56
N ILE A 84 -4.25 -7.91 -6.66
CA ILE A 84 -4.72 -6.51 -6.61
C ILE A 84 -3.78 -5.64 -5.76
N ARG A 85 -3.39 -6.14 -4.59
CA ARG A 85 -2.47 -5.45 -3.67
C ARG A 85 -1.10 -5.29 -4.33
N GLY A 86 -0.57 -4.08 -4.35
CA GLY A 86 0.70 -3.72 -5.00
C GLY A 86 0.61 -3.48 -6.52
N ASN A 87 -0.29 -4.14 -7.22
CA ASN A 87 -0.46 -3.98 -8.67
C ASN A 87 -1.50 -2.91 -9.04
N HIS A 88 -2.72 -3.00 -8.50
CA HIS A 88 -3.82 -2.08 -8.81
C HIS A 88 -3.98 -1.01 -7.74
N VAL A 89 -3.76 -1.38 -6.49
CA VAL A 89 -3.78 -0.46 -5.33
C VAL A 89 -2.50 -0.64 -4.54
N SER A 90 -1.84 0.45 -4.22
CA SER A 90 -0.70 0.49 -3.31
C SER A 90 -0.92 1.47 -2.19
N MET A 91 -0.20 1.27 -1.08
CA MET A 91 -0.28 2.13 0.08
C MET A 91 1.11 2.57 0.54
N ILE A 92 1.23 3.86 0.84
CA ILE A 92 2.34 4.46 1.57
C ILE A 92 1.87 4.58 3.02
N PHE A 93 2.53 3.87 3.93
CA PHE A 93 2.18 3.83 5.33
C PHE A 93 2.85 4.97 6.11
N GLN A 94 2.28 5.31 7.25
CA GLN A 94 2.77 6.37 8.13
C GLN A 94 4.20 6.09 8.64
N GLU A 95 4.53 4.83 8.94
CA GLU A 95 5.83 4.45 9.50
C GLU A 95 6.66 3.62 8.51
N PRO A 96 7.71 4.22 7.87
CA PRO A 96 8.57 3.48 6.95
C PRO A 96 9.37 2.36 7.62
N MET A 97 9.56 2.44 8.94
CA MET A 97 10.35 1.46 9.71
C MET A 97 9.68 0.09 9.80
N THR A 98 8.36 0.05 9.80
CA THR A 98 7.57 -1.19 9.94
C THR A 98 7.26 -1.84 8.60
N CYS A 99 7.41 -1.09 7.49
CA CYS A 99 7.04 -1.55 6.15
C CYS A 99 8.17 -2.26 5.40
N LEU A 100 9.43 -1.94 5.74
CA LEU A 100 10.59 -2.55 5.09
C LEU A 100 11.11 -3.72 5.93
N ASN A 101 11.27 -4.88 5.32
CA ASN A 101 11.87 -6.04 5.96
C ASN A 101 13.37 -5.78 6.21
N PRO A 102 13.85 -5.74 7.48
CA PRO A 102 15.22 -5.36 7.80
C PRO A 102 16.28 -6.38 7.36
N VAL A 103 15.90 -7.62 7.08
CA VAL A 103 16.81 -8.71 6.68
C VAL A 103 16.85 -8.94 5.17
N LEU A 104 16.10 -8.17 4.39
CA LEU A 104 16.14 -8.20 2.94
C LEU A 104 16.72 -6.90 2.38
N THR A 105 17.46 -6.99 1.28
CA THR A 105 17.97 -5.79 0.58
C THR A 105 16.82 -4.98 0.00
N VAL A 106 17.01 -3.68 -0.14
CA VAL A 106 16.02 -2.79 -0.77
C VAL A 106 15.70 -3.23 -2.19
N GLY A 107 16.73 -3.62 -2.95
CA GLY A 107 16.54 -4.09 -4.32
C GLY A 107 15.65 -5.32 -4.39
N LEU A 108 15.86 -6.30 -3.51
CA LEU A 108 15.05 -7.52 -3.49
C LEU A 108 13.58 -7.21 -3.21
N GLN A 109 13.29 -6.35 -2.22
CA GLN A 109 11.92 -6.01 -1.83
C GLN A 109 11.15 -5.29 -2.94
N ILE A 110 11.82 -4.41 -3.70
CA ILE A 110 11.17 -3.72 -4.83
C ILE A 110 11.06 -4.65 -6.05
N SER A 111 12.12 -5.40 -6.37
CA SER A 111 12.15 -6.27 -7.56
C SER A 111 11.18 -7.46 -7.42
N GLU A 112 10.97 -7.98 -6.22
CA GLU A 112 10.00 -9.05 -5.96
C GLU A 112 8.58 -8.65 -6.40
N ALA A 113 8.12 -7.47 -6.00
CA ALA A 113 6.81 -6.95 -6.42
C ALA A 113 6.73 -6.81 -7.95
N ILE A 114 7.80 -6.33 -8.59
CA ILE A 114 7.87 -6.19 -10.05
C ILE A 114 7.82 -7.56 -10.73
N MET A 115 8.57 -8.54 -10.25
CA MET A 115 8.57 -9.90 -10.79
C MET A 115 7.19 -10.56 -10.67
N ILE A 116 6.57 -10.48 -9.50
CA ILE A 116 5.27 -11.09 -9.24
C ILE A 116 4.18 -10.48 -10.12
N HIS A 117 4.10 -9.15 -10.17
CA HIS A 117 2.97 -8.46 -10.80
C HIS A 117 3.16 -8.14 -12.28
N GLN A 118 4.40 -8.11 -12.77
CA GLN A 118 4.68 -7.81 -14.18
C GLN A 118 5.26 -9.00 -14.95
N GLY A 119 5.52 -10.13 -14.27
CA GLY A 119 6.07 -11.33 -14.90
C GLY A 119 7.46 -11.14 -15.47
N LEU A 120 8.23 -10.18 -14.96
CA LEU A 120 9.57 -9.91 -15.45
C LEU A 120 10.60 -10.85 -14.82
N ASN A 121 11.67 -11.15 -15.58
CA ASN A 121 12.83 -11.84 -15.03
C ASN A 121 13.64 -10.90 -14.10
N GLU A 122 14.56 -11.48 -13.35
CA GLU A 122 15.37 -10.79 -12.33
C GLU A 122 16.14 -9.59 -12.92
N GLU A 123 16.76 -9.75 -14.10
CA GLU A 123 17.54 -8.69 -14.75
C GLU A 123 16.67 -7.46 -15.05
N LYS A 124 15.53 -7.66 -15.73
CA LYS A 124 14.60 -6.58 -16.06
C LYS A 124 13.94 -5.97 -14.82
N ALA A 125 13.65 -6.78 -13.81
CA ALA A 125 13.11 -6.28 -12.55
C ALA A 125 14.13 -5.41 -11.79
N ARG A 126 15.43 -5.80 -11.85
CA ARG A 126 16.52 -4.99 -11.32
C ARG A 126 16.63 -3.63 -12.01
N ASP A 127 16.58 -3.59 -13.33
CA ASP A 127 16.65 -2.34 -14.10
C ASP A 127 15.48 -1.41 -13.72
N LYS A 128 14.26 -1.93 -13.65
CA LYS A 128 13.11 -1.16 -13.19
C LYS A 128 13.23 -0.71 -11.75
N THR A 129 13.83 -1.51 -10.90
CA THR A 129 14.10 -1.12 -9.51
C THR A 129 15.05 0.08 -9.46
N LEU A 130 16.10 0.09 -10.28
CA LEU A 130 17.00 1.24 -10.40
C LEU A 130 16.28 2.49 -10.93
N GLU A 131 15.39 2.33 -11.91
CA GLU A 131 14.54 3.43 -12.39
C GLU A 131 13.68 4.02 -11.26
N MET A 132 13.05 3.17 -10.44
CA MET A 132 12.21 3.63 -9.32
C MET A 132 13.04 4.33 -8.24
N LEU A 133 14.22 3.81 -7.89
CA LEU A 133 15.12 4.45 -6.95
C LEU A 133 15.60 5.83 -7.45
N ASN A 134 15.88 5.96 -8.74
CA ASN A 134 16.20 7.24 -9.37
C ASN A 134 15.01 8.21 -9.33
N LEU A 135 13.81 7.73 -9.63
CA LEU A 135 12.58 8.54 -9.62
C LEU A 135 12.36 9.21 -8.27
N VAL A 136 12.60 8.49 -7.18
CA VAL A 136 12.47 9.03 -5.81
C VAL A 136 13.76 9.73 -5.32
N ARG A 137 14.70 9.99 -6.22
CA ARG A 137 15.95 10.72 -5.94
C ARG A 137 16.79 10.08 -4.83
N ILE A 138 16.92 8.78 -4.83
CA ILE A 138 17.89 8.08 -3.97
C ILE A 138 19.30 8.38 -4.48
N PRO A 139 20.24 8.84 -3.64
CA PRO A 139 21.63 8.99 -4.04
C PRO A 139 22.26 7.60 -4.27
N ASP A 140 23.06 7.46 -5.32
CA ASP A 140 23.77 6.22 -5.69
C ASP A 140 22.88 4.95 -5.68
N PRO A 141 21.85 4.86 -6.56
CA PRO A 141 20.93 3.73 -6.59
C PRO A 141 21.61 2.38 -6.78
N ASN A 142 22.74 2.35 -7.52
CA ASN A 142 23.50 1.12 -7.75
C ASN A 142 24.11 0.52 -6.48
N LYS A 143 24.44 1.34 -5.51
CA LYS A 143 24.88 0.91 -4.19
C LYS A 143 23.70 0.57 -3.30
N VAL A 144 22.69 1.44 -3.28
CA VAL A 144 21.51 1.31 -2.42
C VAL A 144 20.70 0.06 -2.71
N ILE A 145 20.62 -0.37 -3.96
CA ILE A 145 19.87 -1.58 -4.35
C ILE A 145 20.35 -2.84 -3.62
N ASN A 146 21.63 -2.90 -3.27
CA ASN A 146 22.22 -4.04 -2.54
C ASN A 146 22.32 -3.80 -1.02
N SER A 147 21.79 -2.69 -0.53
CA SER A 147 21.88 -2.31 0.88
C SER A 147 20.61 -2.68 1.65
N TYR A 148 20.73 -2.80 2.97
CA TYR A 148 19.63 -3.13 3.86
C TYR A 148 18.97 -1.85 4.43
N PRO A 149 17.68 -1.88 4.80
CA PRO A 149 16.97 -0.72 5.31
C PRO A 149 17.62 -0.03 6.51
N HIS A 150 18.26 -0.78 7.39
CA HIS A 150 18.91 -0.22 8.59
C HIS A 150 20.14 0.64 8.30
N HIS A 151 20.69 0.60 7.09
CA HIS A 151 21.77 1.50 6.64
C HIS A 151 21.30 2.90 6.27
N PHE A 152 19.98 3.17 6.24
CA PHE A 152 19.40 4.41 5.72
C PHE A 152 18.82 5.30 6.80
N SER A 153 18.87 6.62 6.55
CA SER A 153 18.11 7.59 7.33
C SER A 153 16.60 7.40 7.17
N GLY A 154 15.79 7.95 8.07
CA GLY A 154 14.34 7.91 7.98
C GLY A 154 13.81 8.40 6.62
N GLY A 155 14.31 9.54 6.14
CA GLY A 155 13.91 10.08 4.84
C GLY A 155 14.31 9.19 3.64
N MET A 156 15.43 8.48 3.71
CA MET A 156 15.80 7.51 2.67
C MET A 156 14.86 6.29 2.69
N ARG A 157 14.54 5.75 3.86
CA ARG A 157 13.58 4.64 4.00
C ARG A 157 12.20 5.01 3.47
N GLN A 158 11.75 6.24 3.75
CA GLN A 158 10.49 6.76 3.22
C GLN A 158 10.49 6.81 1.69
N ARG A 159 11.57 7.31 1.07
CA ARG A 159 11.71 7.31 -0.39
C ARG A 159 11.73 5.90 -0.98
N VAL A 160 12.39 4.96 -0.33
CA VAL A 160 12.39 3.54 -0.74
C VAL A 160 10.98 2.95 -0.66
N MET A 161 10.22 3.22 0.41
CA MET A 161 8.83 2.81 0.55
C MET A 161 7.95 3.40 -0.57
N ILE A 162 8.15 4.68 -0.91
CA ILE A 162 7.47 5.32 -2.03
C ILE A 162 7.85 4.64 -3.36
N ALA A 163 9.13 4.35 -3.59
CA ALA A 163 9.58 3.63 -4.78
C ALA A 163 8.91 2.25 -4.91
N MET A 164 8.83 1.51 -3.80
CA MET A 164 8.14 0.22 -3.75
C MET A 164 6.65 0.36 -4.06
N ALA A 165 5.96 1.32 -3.46
CA ALA A 165 4.54 1.56 -3.71
C ALA A 165 4.24 1.94 -5.17
N LEU A 166 5.14 2.64 -5.84
CA LEU A 166 4.99 3.08 -7.23
C LEU A 166 5.48 2.05 -8.25
N SER A 167 6.22 1.01 -7.85
CA SER A 167 6.95 0.10 -8.73
C SER A 167 6.08 -0.60 -9.78
N CYS A 168 4.85 -0.92 -9.42
CA CYS A 168 3.88 -1.56 -10.32
C CYS A 168 2.91 -0.58 -10.98
N ARG A 169 3.11 0.75 -10.84
CA ARG A 169 2.23 1.80 -11.38
C ARG A 169 0.77 1.55 -11.01
N PRO A 170 0.40 1.61 -9.73
CA PRO A 170 -0.96 1.35 -9.28
C PRO A 170 -1.94 2.38 -9.83
N GLN A 171 -3.21 2.00 -9.98
CA GLN A 171 -4.29 2.91 -10.39
C GLN A 171 -4.76 3.76 -9.22
N LEU A 172 -4.69 3.23 -8.00
CA LEU A 172 -4.98 3.93 -6.76
C LEU A 172 -3.75 3.89 -5.85
N LEU A 173 -3.23 5.05 -5.50
CA LEU A 173 -2.22 5.20 -4.47
C LEU A 173 -2.86 5.79 -3.23
N ILE A 174 -2.78 5.07 -2.12
CA ILE A 174 -3.23 5.53 -0.82
C ILE A 174 -1.99 6.02 -0.06
N ALA A 175 -2.06 7.22 0.52
CA ALA A 175 -0.99 7.78 1.31
C ALA A 175 -1.51 8.14 2.71
N ASP A 176 -1.08 7.40 3.72
CA ASP A 176 -1.45 7.61 5.11
C ASP A 176 -0.33 8.38 5.81
N GLU A 177 -0.52 9.69 5.98
CA GLU A 177 0.46 10.63 6.55
C GLU A 177 1.88 10.46 5.95
N PRO A 178 2.05 10.59 4.62
CA PRO A 178 3.27 10.19 3.91
C PRO A 178 4.49 11.06 4.19
N THR A 179 4.33 12.15 4.92
CA THR A 179 5.40 13.10 5.29
C THR A 179 5.28 13.47 6.76
N THR A 180 6.27 13.15 7.53
CA THR A 180 6.52 13.66 8.89
C THR A 180 7.79 14.46 8.92
#